data_5706e47833d208b082f65e287250b4e9
#
_entry.id   5706e47833d208b082f65e287250b4e9
#
_cell.length_a   1.000
_cell.length_b   1.000
_cell.length_c   1.000
_cell.angle_alpha   90.00
_cell.angle_beta   90.00
_cell.angle_gamma   90.00
#
_symmetry.space_group_name_H-M   'P 1'
#
loop_
_entity.id
_entity.type
_entity.pdbx_description
1 polymer ?
#
loop_
_entity_poly.entity_id
_entity_poly.type
_entity_poly.pdbx_seq_one_letter_code
_entity_poly.pdbx_strand_id
1 'polypeptide(L)'
;NKSARRMRKEIRLHEIQAPTYDCNRPPLMDVNRIRELLPHRYPMQLVDKVIEMGANYIVGVKNVTSNEPFFQGHFPQEPVMPGVLQIEAMAQTGGLLVLNSVDEPERYSTYFLKIDGVKFRQKVVPGDTLIFRVELEAPIRRGISTMKGYVFVGEKVVCEAEFMAQIVKNK
;
A
#
# COMPACT_ATOMS: atom_id res chain seq x y z
N ASN A 1 -5.99 20.83 24.39
CA ASN A 1 -5.07 21.81 23.85
C ASN A 1 -4.65 21.40 22.43
N LYS A 2 -5.17 22.09 21.39
CA LYS A 2 -4.97 21.78 19.97
C LYS A 2 -3.49 21.82 19.57
N SER A 3 -2.71 22.69 20.17
CA SER A 3 -1.27 22.89 19.92
C SER A 3 -0.43 21.68 20.39
N ALA A 4 -0.67 21.18 21.59
CA ALA A 4 0.04 20.03 22.13
C ALA A 4 -0.31 18.73 21.37
N ARG A 5 -1.56 18.63 20.86
CA ARG A 5 -1.99 17.49 20.06
C ARG A 5 -1.36 17.52 18.66
N ARG A 6 -1.18 18.71 18.08
CA ARG A 6 -0.49 18.93 16.80
C ARG A 6 1.00 18.59 16.95
N MET A 7 1.65 19.08 17.98
CA MET A 7 3.06 18.80 18.27
C MET A 7 3.34 17.31 18.51
N ARG A 8 2.51 16.61 19.30
CA ARG A 8 2.65 15.15 19.49
C ARG A 8 2.46 14.37 18.19
N LYS A 9 1.65 14.89 17.29
CA LYS A 9 1.36 14.28 15.99
C LYS A 9 2.53 14.47 15.00
N GLU A 10 3.16 15.65 15.03
CA GLU A 10 4.35 15.95 14.24
C GLU A 10 5.55 15.12 14.72
N ILE A 11 5.75 15.00 16.05
CA ILE A 11 6.76 14.13 16.64
C ILE A 11 6.55 12.67 16.21
N ARG A 12 5.32 12.18 16.23
CA ARG A 12 5.00 10.79 15.83
C ARG A 12 5.26 10.52 14.35
N LEU A 13 5.14 11.50 13.47
CA LEU A 13 5.48 11.40 12.05
C LEU A 13 7.00 11.41 11.81
N HIS A 14 7.76 12.12 12.63
CA HIS A 14 9.22 12.09 12.59
C HIS A 14 9.81 10.77 13.13
N GLU A 15 9.06 10.02 13.95
CA GLU A 15 9.47 8.71 14.47
C GLU A 15 9.28 7.58 13.45
N ILE A 16 8.48 7.79 12.40
CA ILE A 16 8.25 6.79 11.36
C ILE A 16 9.33 6.95 10.30
N GLN A 17 10.28 6.01 10.30
CA GLN A 17 11.33 5.96 9.30
C GLN A 17 10.83 5.33 8.00
N ALA A 18 11.17 5.97 6.88
CA ALA A 18 10.95 5.39 5.57
C ALA A 18 11.77 4.10 5.44
N PRO A 19 11.18 3.02 4.90
CA PRO A 19 11.94 1.82 4.58
C PRO A 19 13.06 2.13 3.59
N THR A 20 14.20 1.44 3.75
CA THR A 20 15.29 1.55 2.79
C THR A 20 14.94 0.80 1.51
N TYR A 21 15.04 1.48 0.38
CA TYR A 21 14.84 0.89 -0.93
C TYR A 21 16.13 0.96 -1.75
N ASP A 22 16.73 -0.20 -2.00
CA ASP A 22 17.88 -0.37 -2.88
C ASP A 22 17.41 -1.11 -4.15
N CYS A 23 17.32 -0.38 -5.26
CA CYS A 23 16.87 -0.94 -6.54
C CYS A 23 17.86 -1.98 -7.13
N ASN A 24 19.08 -2.07 -6.61
CA ASN A 24 20.07 -3.06 -7.03
C ASN A 24 19.89 -4.42 -6.36
N ARG A 25 19.10 -4.48 -5.28
CA ARG A 25 18.80 -5.75 -4.61
C ARG A 25 17.63 -6.45 -5.31
N PRO A 26 17.70 -7.78 -5.48
CA PRO A 26 16.56 -8.53 -5.99
C PRO A 26 15.38 -8.41 -5.00
N PRO A 27 14.14 -8.25 -5.49
CA PRO A 27 12.97 -8.18 -4.62
C PRO A 27 12.67 -9.54 -3.99
N LEU A 28 11.97 -9.53 -2.84
CA LEU A 28 11.38 -10.74 -2.26
C LEU A 28 10.29 -11.33 -3.15
N MET A 29 9.49 -10.45 -3.75
CA MET A 29 8.50 -10.82 -4.76
C MET A 29 8.64 -9.87 -5.94
N ASP A 30 8.81 -10.43 -7.13
CA ASP A 30 8.70 -9.71 -8.39
C ASP A 30 7.23 -9.63 -8.85
N VAL A 31 6.98 -8.95 -9.95
CA VAL A 31 5.62 -8.78 -10.48
C VAL A 31 4.95 -10.12 -10.81
N ASN A 32 5.71 -11.13 -11.20
CA ASN A 32 5.16 -12.45 -11.53
C ASN A 32 4.64 -13.16 -10.28
N ARG A 33 5.40 -13.11 -9.19
CA ARG A 33 4.95 -13.68 -7.91
C ARG A 33 3.74 -12.91 -7.35
N ILE A 34 3.75 -11.59 -7.46
CA ILE A 34 2.60 -10.74 -7.06
C ILE A 34 1.34 -11.15 -7.83
N ARG A 35 1.45 -11.39 -9.13
CA ARG A 35 0.32 -11.82 -9.97
C ARG A 35 -0.22 -13.21 -9.60
N GLU A 36 0.61 -14.09 -9.09
CA GLU A 36 0.17 -15.39 -8.59
C GLU A 36 -0.69 -15.27 -7.34
N LEU A 37 -0.41 -14.27 -6.49
CA LEU A 37 -1.10 -14.04 -5.22
C LEU A 37 -2.32 -13.14 -5.37
N LEU A 38 -2.18 -12.00 -6.06
CA LEU A 38 -3.27 -11.02 -6.23
C LEU A 38 -4.14 -11.36 -7.44
N PRO A 39 -5.47 -11.26 -7.31
CA PRO A 39 -6.38 -11.44 -8.44
C PRO A 39 -6.40 -10.24 -9.40
N HIS A 40 -5.91 -9.09 -8.96
CA HIS A 40 -5.90 -7.85 -9.73
C HIS A 40 -5.09 -7.99 -11.03
N ARG A 41 -5.56 -7.32 -12.09
CA ARG A 41 -4.87 -7.24 -13.38
C ARG A 41 -4.94 -5.80 -13.88
N TYR A 42 -4.16 -5.48 -14.92
CA TYR A 42 -4.19 -4.17 -15.53
C TYR A 42 -5.63 -3.70 -15.80
N PRO A 43 -6.02 -2.45 -15.46
CA PRO A 43 -5.17 -1.39 -14.91
C PRO A 43 -5.18 -1.30 -13.37
N MET A 44 -5.70 -2.29 -12.66
CA MET A 44 -5.88 -2.28 -11.21
C MET A 44 -4.77 -2.96 -10.42
N GLN A 45 -3.81 -3.60 -11.05
CA GLN A 45 -2.63 -4.09 -10.35
C GLN A 45 -1.65 -2.93 -10.16
N LEU A 46 -1.43 -2.52 -8.91
CA LEU A 46 -0.69 -1.30 -8.61
C LEU A 46 0.67 -1.55 -7.92
N VAL A 47 0.92 -2.76 -7.45
CA VAL A 47 2.18 -3.08 -6.74
C VAL A 47 3.16 -3.74 -7.71
N ASP A 48 4.37 -3.21 -7.77
CA ASP A 48 5.42 -3.69 -8.69
C ASP A 48 6.37 -4.69 -8.05
N LYS A 49 6.68 -4.50 -6.75
CA LYS A 49 7.62 -5.33 -5.98
C LYS A 49 7.21 -5.42 -4.52
N VAL A 50 7.65 -6.48 -3.88
CA VAL A 50 7.75 -6.57 -2.42
C VAL A 50 9.24 -6.67 -2.07
N ILE A 51 9.73 -5.79 -1.21
CA ILE A 51 11.16 -5.70 -0.87
C ILE A 51 11.49 -6.19 0.53
N GLU A 52 10.51 -6.21 1.42
CA GLU A 52 10.67 -6.67 2.79
C GLU A 52 9.36 -7.22 3.33
N MET A 53 9.43 -8.25 4.16
CA MET A 53 8.25 -8.84 4.79
C MET A 53 8.65 -9.52 6.09
N GLY A 54 7.90 -9.23 7.15
CA GLY A 54 7.97 -9.92 8.43
C GLY A 54 6.68 -10.68 8.72
N ALA A 55 6.52 -11.15 9.95
CA ALA A 55 5.30 -11.86 10.35
C ALA A 55 4.06 -10.95 10.34
N ASN A 56 4.23 -9.66 10.66
CA ASN A 56 3.14 -8.71 10.86
C ASN A 56 3.25 -7.45 10.00
N TYR A 57 4.18 -7.38 9.07
CA TYR A 57 4.34 -6.23 8.19
C TYR A 57 4.89 -6.62 6.82
N ILE A 58 4.71 -5.73 5.87
CA ILE A 58 5.18 -5.88 4.50
C ILE A 58 5.55 -4.51 3.93
N VAL A 59 6.57 -4.50 3.07
CA VAL A 59 7.00 -3.30 2.34
C VAL A 59 6.91 -3.57 0.85
N GLY A 60 6.07 -2.80 0.18
CA GLY A 60 5.87 -2.87 -1.27
C GLY A 60 6.35 -1.62 -1.99
N VAL A 61 6.50 -1.72 -3.28
CA VAL A 61 6.96 -0.64 -4.16
C VAL A 61 6.03 -0.50 -5.35
N LYS A 62 5.68 0.74 -5.69
CA LYS A 62 5.09 1.12 -6.98
C LYS A 62 5.88 2.24 -7.62
N ASN A 63 6.28 2.05 -8.85
CA ASN A 63 6.80 3.12 -9.68
C ASN A 63 5.63 3.85 -10.35
N VAL A 64 5.54 5.16 -10.16
CA VAL A 64 4.53 6.00 -10.80
C VAL A 64 5.14 6.60 -12.06
N THR A 65 4.63 6.19 -13.21
CA THR A 65 5.13 6.65 -14.50
C THR A 65 4.13 7.56 -15.21
N SER A 66 4.58 8.28 -16.22
CA SER A 66 3.70 9.08 -17.07
C SER A 66 2.72 8.23 -17.91
N ASN A 67 2.97 6.92 -17.97
CA ASN A 67 2.17 5.96 -18.74
C ASN A 67 1.05 5.29 -17.93
N GLU A 68 0.71 5.85 -16.78
CA GLU A 68 -0.41 5.35 -15.98
C GLU A 68 -1.76 5.77 -16.61
N PRO A 69 -2.72 4.84 -16.77
CA PRO A 69 -4.00 5.16 -17.43
C PRO A 69 -4.80 6.24 -16.71
N PHE A 70 -4.69 6.38 -15.38
CA PHE A 70 -5.45 7.37 -14.62
C PHE A 70 -5.01 8.82 -14.89
N PHE A 71 -3.81 9.06 -15.41
CA PHE A 71 -3.37 10.42 -15.75
C PHE A 71 -4.06 11.01 -16.97
N GLN A 72 -4.74 10.20 -17.78
CA GLN A 72 -5.53 10.72 -18.90
C GLN A 72 -6.67 11.63 -18.43
N GLY A 73 -7.26 11.34 -17.28
CA GLY A 73 -8.37 12.09 -16.73
C GLY A 73 -8.08 12.83 -15.42
N HIS A 74 -6.96 12.56 -14.77
CA HIS A 74 -6.69 13.08 -13.43
C HIS A 74 -5.26 13.66 -13.29
N PHE A 75 -4.90 14.75 -13.93
CA PHE A 75 -5.73 15.57 -14.82
C PHE A 75 -4.95 15.79 -16.12
N PRO A 76 -5.59 16.06 -17.26
CA PRO A 76 -4.90 16.17 -18.55
C PRO A 76 -3.71 17.13 -18.57
N GLN A 77 -3.77 18.24 -17.81
CA GLN A 77 -2.72 19.25 -17.78
C GLN A 77 -1.91 19.27 -16.48
N GLU A 78 -2.33 18.53 -15.48
CA GLU A 78 -1.64 18.39 -14.19
C GLU A 78 -1.81 16.97 -13.68
N PRO A 79 -0.91 16.05 -14.06
CA PRO A 79 -1.02 14.66 -13.65
C PRO A 79 -0.74 14.49 -12.16
N VAL A 80 -1.74 13.99 -11.46
CA VAL A 80 -1.66 13.67 -10.01
C VAL A 80 -2.28 12.30 -9.81
N MET A 81 -1.57 11.41 -9.12
CA MET A 81 -2.11 10.11 -8.79
C MET A 81 -3.32 10.26 -7.85
N PRO A 82 -4.49 9.71 -8.21
CA PRO A 82 -5.64 9.75 -7.32
C PRO A 82 -5.30 9.17 -5.95
N GLY A 83 -5.62 9.92 -4.88
CA GLY A 83 -5.33 9.49 -3.51
C GLY A 83 -5.98 8.16 -3.15
N VAL A 84 -7.20 7.91 -3.65
CA VAL A 84 -7.92 6.65 -3.43
C VAL A 84 -7.18 5.44 -4.03
N LEU A 85 -6.42 5.62 -5.10
CA LEU A 85 -5.59 4.57 -5.69
C LEU A 85 -4.32 4.32 -4.89
N GLN A 86 -3.82 5.30 -4.14
CA GLN A 86 -2.74 5.07 -3.17
C GLN A 86 -3.20 4.14 -2.04
N ILE A 87 -4.43 4.33 -1.56
CA ILE A 87 -5.04 3.45 -0.55
C ILE A 87 -5.25 2.05 -1.13
N GLU A 88 -5.71 1.95 -2.37
CA GLU A 88 -5.85 0.67 -3.07
C GLU A 88 -4.50 -0.06 -3.17
N ALA A 89 -3.44 0.61 -3.59
CA ALA A 89 -2.11 0.04 -3.66
C ALA A 89 -1.57 -0.40 -2.28
N MET A 90 -1.86 0.38 -1.25
CA MET A 90 -1.56 0.06 0.14
C MET A 90 -2.27 -1.23 0.58
N ALA A 91 -3.54 -1.35 0.25
CA ALA A 91 -4.34 -2.54 0.58
C ALA A 91 -3.89 -3.78 -0.21
N GLN A 92 -3.50 -3.63 -1.47
CA GLN A 92 -2.91 -4.70 -2.25
C GLN A 92 -1.60 -5.19 -1.62
N THR A 93 -0.76 -4.26 -1.18
CA THR A 93 0.47 -4.59 -0.45
C THR A 93 0.18 -5.40 0.80
N GLY A 94 -0.76 -4.96 1.63
CA GLY A 94 -1.21 -5.71 2.81
C GLY A 94 -1.83 -7.06 2.46
N GLY A 95 -2.60 -7.11 1.38
CA GLY A 95 -3.19 -8.34 0.86
C GLY A 95 -2.16 -9.40 0.49
N LEU A 96 -1.00 -9.00 0.00
CA LEU A 96 0.11 -9.91 -0.30
C LEU A 96 0.62 -10.62 0.96
N LEU A 97 0.69 -9.91 2.09
CA LEU A 97 1.07 -10.51 3.37
C LEU A 97 0.08 -11.62 3.77
N VAL A 98 -1.20 -11.35 3.64
CA VAL A 98 -2.28 -12.29 4.01
C VAL A 98 -2.32 -13.47 3.04
N LEU A 99 -2.33 -13.21 1.75
CA LEU A 99 -2.45 -14.25 0.70
C LEU A 99 -1.20 -15.14 0.63
N ASN A 100 -0.03 -14.63 1.00
CA ASN A 100 1.18 -15.44 1.09
C ASN A 100 1.13 -16.49 2.22
N SER A 101 0.23 -16.33 3.18
CA SER A 101 0.07 -17.24 4.33
C SER A 101 -1.01 -18.31 4.16
N VAL A 102 -1.78 -18.27 3.08
CA VAL A 102 -2.85 -19.24 2.83
C VAL A 102 -2.49 -20.24 1.73
N ASP A 103 -3.06 -21.44 1.81
CA ASP A 103 -3.00 -22.41 0.73
C ASP A 103 -3.95 -21.98 -0.40
N GLU A 104 -3.52 -22.20 -1.64
CA GLU A 104 -4.33 -21.89 -2.83
C GLU A 104 -4.82 -20.42 -2.88
N PRO A 105 -3.93 -19.41 -2.81
CA PRO A 105 -4.32 -18.00 -2.78
C PRO A 105 -5.17 -17.57 -3.98
N GLU A 106 -5.03 -18.26 -5.12
CA GLU A 106 -5.82 -18.03 -6.34
C GLU A 106 -7.33 -18.29 -6.17
N ARG A 107 -7.72 -18.95 -5.11
CA ARG A 107 -9.13 -19.23 -4.78
C ARG A 107 -9.79 -18.14 -3.95
N TYR A 108 -9.03 -17.11 -3.54
CA TYR A 108 -9.55 -16.05 -2.69
C TYR A 108 -9.82 -14.79 -3.48
N SER A 109 -10.89 -14.09 -3.08
CA SER A 109 -11.15 -12.70 -3.45
C SER A 109 -10.88 -11.80 -2.25
N THR A 110 -10.58 -10.54 -2.51
CA THR A 110 -10.26 -9.55 -1.48
C THR A 110 -11.23 -8.39 -1.54
N TYR A 111 -11.72 -7.96 -0.38
CA TYR A 111 -12.70 -6.88 -0.27
C TYR A 111 -12.33 -5.93 0.85
N PHE A 112 -12.49 -4.63 0.62
CA PHE A 112 -12.49 -3.65 1.71
C PHE A 112 -13.76 -3.80 2.55
N LEU A 113 -13.58 -3.71 3.88
CA LEU A 113 -14.68 -3.61 4.83
C LEU A 113 -14.79 -2.20 5.41
N LYS A 114 -13.67 -1.52 5.61
CA LYS A 114 -13.61 -0.22 6.25
C LYS A 114 -12.31 0.48 5.94
N ILE A 115 -12.36 1.79 5.77
CA ILE A 115 -11.20 2.67 5.64
C ILE A 115 -11.37 3.82 6.62
N ASP A 116 -10.34 4.10 7.40
CA ASP A 116 -10.34 5.10 8.46
C ASP A 116 -9.04 5.90 8.50
N GLY A 117 -9.07 7.05 9.15
CA GLY A 117 -7.88 7.83 9.46
C GLY A 117 -7.05 8.22 8.26
N VAL A 118 -7.69 8.37 7.10
CA VAL A 118 -7.01 8.70 5.84
C VAL A 118 -6.49 10.14 5.89
N LYS A 119 -5.24 10.30 5.51
CA LYS A 119 -4.61 11.61 5.32
C LYS A 119 -3.76 11.60 4.06
N PHE A 120 -4.03 12.56 3.20
CA PHE A 120 -3.22 12.89 2.04
C PHE A 120 -2.38 14.12 2.39
N ARG A 121 -1.06 13.97 2.40
CA ARG A 121 -0.14 15.00 2.87
C ARG A 121 0.56 15.72 1.76
N GLN A 122 0.77 15.05 0.63
CA GLN A 122 1.50 15.57 -0.51
C GLN A 122 0.99 14.91 -1.79
N LYS A 123 0.98 15.66 -2.89
CA LYS A 123 0.67 15.11 -4.22
C LYS A 123 1.70 14.09 -4.65
N VAL A 124 1.24 13.04 -5.29
CA VAL A 124 2.08 12.05 -5.99
C VAL A 124 1.96 12.31 -7.48
N VAL A 125 3.09 12.45 -8.13
CA VAL A 125 3.19 12.84 -9.55
C VAL A 125 4.02 11.84 -10.34
N PRO A 126 3.93 11.83 -11.68
CA PRO A 126 4.79 10.97 -12.50
C PRO A 126 6.27 11.18 -12.19
N GLY A 127 7.01 10.09 -12.08
CA GLY A 127 8.42 10.07 -11.68
C GLY A 127 8.64 9.72 -10.21
N ASP A 128 7.59 9.78 -9.38
CA ASP A 128 7.70 9.34 -7.98
C ASP A 128 7.76 7.81 -7.87
N THR A 129 8.50 7.34 -6.90
CA THR A 129 8.49 5.94 -6.48
C THR A 129 7.83 5.86 -5.10
N LEU A 130 6.74 5.10 -5.01
CA LEU A 130 6.01 4.91 -3.77
C LEU A 130 6.53 3.69 -3.03
N ILE A 131 6.86 3.87 -1.75
CA ILE A 131 7.18 2.80 -0.84
C ILE A 131 6.03 2.68 0.15
N PHE A 132 5.41 1.51 0.20
CA PHE A 132 4.33 1.21 1.13
C PHE A 132 4.87 0.42 2.30
N ARG A 133 4.67 0.90 3.52
CA ARG A 133 4.85 0.10 4.72
C ARG A 133 3.47 -0.17 5.32
N VAL A 134 3.08 -1.42 5.36
CA VAL A 134 1.77 -1.85 5.86
C VAL A 134 1.98 -2.87 6.96
N GLU A 135 1.30 -2.68 8.09
CA GLU A 135 1.41 -3.56 9.25
C GLU A 135 0.06 -4.00 9.77
N LEU A 136 0.00 -5.22 10.29
CA LEU A 136 -1.16 -5.73 11.00
C LEU A 136 -1.25 -5.07 12.38
N GLU A 137 -2.43 -4.58 12.73
CA GLU A 137 -2.72 -4.02 14.05
C GLU A 137 -3.33 -5.06 15.02
N ALA A 138 -3.81 -6.18 14.48
CA ALA A 138 -4.41 -7.27 15.23
C ALA A 138 -4.19 -8.61 14.52
N PRO A 139 -4.31 -9.76 15.21
CA PRO A 139 -4.29 -11.06 14.56
C PRO A 139 -5.41 -11.19 13.52
N ILE A 140 -5.12 -11.87 12.42
CA ILE A 140 -6.11 -12.15 11.37
C ILE A 140 -7.15 -13.13 11.94
N ARG A 141 -8.43 -12.78 11.78
CA ARG A 141 -9.55 -13.62 12.22
C ARG A 141 -10.61 -13.72 11.14
N ARG A 142 -11.00 -14.95 10.78
CA ARG A 142 -12.03 -15.23 9.75
C ARG A 142 -11.72 -14.54 8.40
N GLY A 143 -10.44 -14.49 8.03
CA GLY A 143 -9.99 -13.81 6.84
C GLY A 143 -10.00 -12.28 6.93
N ILE A 144 -10.36 -11.71 8.09
CA ILE A 144 -10.38 -10.26 8.32
C ILE A 144 -9.03 -9.81 8.87
N SER A 145 -8.43 -8.85 8.20
CA SER A 145 -7.20 -8.18 8.61
C SER A 145 -7.45 -6.70 8.88
N THR A 146 -6.92 -6.21 10.00
CA THR A 146 -6.90 -4.78 10.36
C THR A 146 -5.49 -4.29 10.22
N MET A 147 -5.29 -3.29 9.37
CA MET A 147 -3.97 -2.84 8.97
C MET A 147 -3.84 -1.32 9.08
N LYS A 148 -2.60 -0.88 9.27
CA LYS A 148 -2.19 0.50 9.14
C LYS A 148 -1.11 0.59 8.09
N GLY A 149 -1.27 1.55 7.18
CA GLY A 149 -0.34 1.75 6.09
C GLY A 149 0.15 3.18 5.96
N TYR A 150 1.37 3.29 5.50
CA TYR A 150 2.05 4.54 5.16
C TYR A 150 2.59 4.45 3.75
N VAL A 151 2.47 5.54 3.01
CA VAL A 151 3.07 5.70 1.68
C VAL A 151 4.17 6.73 1.79
N PHE A 152 5.36 6.36 1.36
CA PHE A 152 6.53 7.24 1.33
C PHE A 152 6.93 7.58 -0.10
N VAL A 153 7.35 8.84 -0.30
CA VAL A 153 8.16 9.26 -1.44
C VAL A 153 9.47 9.79 -0.85
N GLY A 154 10.58 9.11 -1.13
CA GLY A 154 11.82 9.35 -0.42
C GLY A 154 11.61 9.11 1.08
N GLU A 155 11.94 10.07 1.92
CA GLU A 155 11.79 9.98 3.38
C GLU A 155 10.46 10.54 3.91
N LYS A 156 9.61 11.09 3.02
CA LYS A 156 8.38 11.78 3.40
C LYS A 156 7.16 10.86 3.31
N VAL A 157 6.34 10.89 4.35
CA VAL A 157 4.99 10.29 4.31
C VAL A 157 4.09 11.17 3.47
N VAL A 158 3.58 10.64 2.37
CA VAL A 158 2.66 11.34 1.46
C VAL A 158 1.20 10.97 1.69
N CYS A 159 0.96 9.77 2.23
CA CYS A 159 -0.37 9.26 2.55
C CYS A 159 -0.29 8.30 3.74
N GLU A 160 -1.34 8.26 4.54
CA GLU A 160 -1.53 7.25 5.58
C GLU A 160 -2.99 6.86 5.68
N ALA A 161 -3.27 5.63 6.07
CA ALA A 161 -4.63 5.14 6.29
C ALA A 161 -4.63 3.92 7.22
N GLU A 162 -5.76 3.71 7.87
CA GLU A 162 -6.12 2.47 8.54
C GLU A 162 -7.22 1.80 7.72
N PHE A 163 -7.16 0.49 7.56
CA PHE A 163 -8.18 -0.22 6.80
C PHE A 163 -8.40 -1.63 7.32
N MET A 164 -9.61 -2.12 7.10
CA MET A 164 -9.97 -3.52 7.28
C MET A 164 -10.29 -4.12 5.91
N ALA A 165 -9.75 -5.28 5.66
CA ALA A 165 -10.02 -6.05 4.46
C ALA A 165 -10.32 -7.50 4.82
N GLN A 166 -11.05 -8.18 3.95
CA GLN A 166 -11.36 -9.60 4.10
C GLN A 166 -10.96 -10.37 2.86
N ILE A 167 -10.33 -11.51 3.07
CA ILE A 167 -10.17 -12.52 2.03
C ILE A 167 -11.28 -13.57 2.18
N VAL A 168 -11.88 -13.92 1.07
CA VAL A 168 -12.99 -14.90 1.03
C VAL A 168 -12.66 -15.97 -0.02
N LYS A 169 -12.66 -17.23 0.41
CA LYS A 169 -12.50 -18.36 -0.50
C LYS A 169 -13.81 -18.57 -1.26
N ASN A 170 -13.79 -18.37 -2.57
CA ASN A 170 -14.98 -18.39 -3.41
C ASN A 170 -14.85 -19.23 -4.69
N LYS A 171 -13.79 -20.03 -4.78
CA LYS A 171 -13.53 -20.94 -5.89
C LYS A 171 -13.08 -22.32 -5.43
#